data_17f3309d9b27cb8d588867b245a07dbf
#
_entry.id   17f3309d9b27cb8d588867b245a07dbf
#
_cell.length_a   1.000
_cell.length_b   1.000
_cell.length_c   1.000
_cell.angle_alpha   90.00
_cell.angle_beta   90.00
_cell.angle_gamma   90.00
#
_symmetry.space_group_name_H-M   'P 1'
#
loop_
_entity.id
_entity.type
_entity.pdbx_description
1 polymer ?
#
loop_
_entity_poly.entity_id
_entity_poly.type
_entity_poly.pdbx_seq_one_letter_code
_entity_poly.pdbx_strand_id
1 'polypeptide(L)'
;MRIKALVTGTLIASLCLVLGMASGFAGEKQKYQFMVFSNAESGKEESYLKWYEGQHIHDLLRIPGFVAAQFFRLSDTQYAGMQPQRYLMIWEIETDDLPSVFADVKARLKDGRTVFTDAFVGGFSTTMSPITKRVTAEEITGKSVDEVEAIAKGK
;
A
#
# COMPACT_ATOMS: atom_id res chain seq x y z
N MET A 1 -47.48 -25.42 70.49
CA MET A 1 -47.42 -24.17 69.75
C MET A 1 -46.17 -24.23 68.88
N ARG A 2 -46.33 -24.49 67.58
CA ARG A 2 -45.13 -24.69 66.63
C ARG A 2 -45.07 -23.47 65.76
N ILE A 3 -43.94 -22.77 65.85
CA ILE A 3 -43.63 -21.64 65.02
C ILE A 3 -42.90 -22.16 63.79
N LYS A 4 -43.48 -21.96 62.61
CA LYS A 4 -42.84 -22.27 61.33
C LYS A 4 -42.02 -21.03 60.88
N ALA A 5 -40.70 -21.20 60.77
CA ALA A 5 -39.84 -20.20 60.19
C ALA A 5 -39.91 -20.28 58.65
N LEU A 6 -40.21 -19.15 58.01
CA LEU A 6 -40.23 -18.97 56.57
C LEU A 6 -38.84 -18.55 56.11
N VAL A 7 -38.16 -19.39 55.33
CA VAL A 7 -36.86 -19.07 54.72
C VAL A 7 -37.13 -18.50 53.34
N THR A 8 -36.89 -17.19 53.19
CA THR A 8 -36.99 -16.47 51.93
C THR A 8 -35.62 -16.61 51.25
N GLY A 9 -35.55 -17.43 50.20
CA GLY A 9 -34.35 -17.59 49.38
C GLY A 9 -34.29 -16.47 48.32
N THR A 10 -33.29 -15.61 48.44
CA THR A 10 -33.00 -14.57 47.45
C THR A 10 -32.16 -15.17 46.33
N LEU A 11 -32.74 -15.33 45.14
CA LEU A 11 -32.02 -15.71 43.92
C LEU A 11 -31.25 -14.47 43.41
N ILE A 12 -29.94 -14.48 43.52
CA ILE A 12 -29.08 -13.51 42.88
C ILE A 12 -28.81 -14.04 41.48
N ALA A 13 -29.50 -13.48 40.48
CA ALA A 13 -29.20 -13.71 39.06
C ALA A 13 -27.92 -12.95 38.70
N SER A 14 -26.79 -13.68 38.60
CA SER A 14 -25.51 -13.15 38.10
C SER A 14 -25.60 -12.98 36.59
N LEU A 15 -25.84 -11.76 36.12
CA LEU A 15 -25.82 -11.40 34.71
C LEU A 15 -24.35 -11.25 34.29
N CYS A 16 -23.75 -12.34 33.79
CA CYS A 16 -22.45 -12.27 33.11
C CYS A 16 -22.61 -11.53 31.79
N LEU A 17 -22.27 -10.24 31.78
CA LEU A 17 -22.12 -9.43 30.59
C LEU A 17 -20.84 -9.87 29.87
N VAL A 18 -20.95 -10.81 28.93
CA VAL A 18 -19.88 -11.19 28.02
C VAL A 18 -19.70 -10.04 27.03
N LEU A 19 -18.82 -9.10 27.36
CA LEU A 19 -18.29 -8.17 26.37
C LEU A 19 -17.44 -9.00 25.41
N GLY A 20 -18.03 -9.40 24.30
CA GLY A 20 -17.33 -9.95 23.15
C GLY A 20 -16.40 -8.86 22.59
N MET A 21 -15.15 -8.86 23.05
CA MET A 21 -14.08 -8.16 22.33
C MET A 21 -13.91 -8.87 21.00
N ALA A 22 -14.54 -8.38 19.96
CA ALA A 22 -14.19 -8.69 18.59
C ALA A 22 -12.79 -8.09 18.38
N SER A 23 -11.76 -8.85 18.77
CA SER A 23 -10.39 -8.61 18.31
C SER A 23 -10.43 -8.86 16.82
N GLY A 24 -10.65 -7.82 16.02
CA GLY A 24 -10.40 -7.88 14.60
C GLY A 24 -8.94 -8.27 14.44
N PHE A 25 -8.70 -9.48 14.00
CA PHE A 25 -7.37 -9.90 13.55
C PHE A 25 -7.07 -9.03 12.33
N ALA A 26 -6.34 -7.93 12.55
CA ALA A 26 -5.71 -7.23 11.45
C ALA A 26 -4.80 -8.28 10.78
N GLY A 27 -5.04 -8.57 9.51
CA GLY A 27 -4.20 -9.47 8.73
C GLY A 27 -2.76 -8.97 8.72
N GLU A 28 -1.81 -9.85 8.48
CA GLU A 28 -0.42 -9.45 8.31
C GLU A 28 -0.31 -8.54 7.09
N LYS A 29 0.24 -7.33 7.28
CA LYS A 29 0.43 -6.38 6.18
C LYS A 29 1.42 -6.94 5.18
N GLN A 30 1.04 -6.89 3.92
CA GLN A 30 1.88 -7.25 2.79
C GLN A 30 2.39 -6.01 2.08
N LYS A 31 3.56 -6.13 1.44
CA LYS A 31 4.19 -5.08 0.66
C LYS A 31 3.83 -5.22 -0.81
N TYR A 32 3.51 -4.09 -1.42
CA TYR A 32 3.20 -4.00 -2.84
C TYR A 32 3.93 -2.82 -3.46
N GLN A 33 4.22 -2.91 -4.75
CA GLN A 33 4.62 -1.79 -5.58
C GLN A 33 3.54 -1.54 -6.63
N PHE A 34 2.89 -0.39 -6.57
CA PHE A 34 1.97 0.06 -7.59
C PHE A 34 2.73 0.97 -8.56
N MET A 35 2.89 0.54 -9.80
CA MET A 35 3.66 1.20 -10.84
C MET A 35 2.72 1.85 -11.85
N VAL A 36 2.97 3.11 -12.19
CA VAL A 36 2.20 3.86 -13.17
C VAL A 36 3.15 4.40 -14.24
N PHE A 37 3.05 3.84 -15.43
CA PHE A 37 3.79 4.29 -16.61
C PHE A 37 2.97 5.32 -17.38
N SER A 38 3.57 6.47 -17.70
CA SER A 38 2.83 7.59 -18.25
C SER A 38 3.71 8.53 -19.07
N ASN A 39 3.06 9.47 -19.76
CA ASN A 39 3.70 10.57 -20.47
C ASN A 39 3.07 11.89 -20.04
N ALA A 40 3.76 13.00 -20.31
CA ALA A 40 3.16 14.32 -20.32
C ALA A 40 2.38 14.53 -21.63
N GLU A 41 1.27 15.25 -21.57
CA GLU A 41 0.61 15.80 -22.76
C GLU A 41 1.57 16.75 -23.51
N SER A 42 1.49 16.74 -24.84
CA SER A 42 2.38 17.54 -25.67
C SER A 42 2.33 19.02 -25.28
N GLY A 43 3.48 19.60 -25.00
CA GLY A 43 3.63 20.99 -24.56
C GLY A 43 3.29 21.25 -23.08
N LYS A 44 2.91 20.23 -22.30
CA LYS A 44 2.55 20.37 -20.88
C LYS A 44 3.50 19.66 -19.91
N GLU A 45 4.74 19.34 -20.35
CA GLU A 45 5.69 18.57 -19.52
C GLU A 45 5.99 19.27 -18.19
N GLU A 46 6.19 20.60 -18.19
CA GLU A 46 6.44 21.35 -16.95
C GLU A 46 5.27 21.24 -15.96
N SER A 47 4.03 21.41 -16.44
CA SER A 47 2.83 21.29 -15.61
C SER A 47 2.65 19.86 -15.07
N TYR A 48 2.97 18.86 -15.89
CA TYR A 48 2.94 17.46 -15.52
C TYR A 48 3.94 17.12 -14.41
N LEU A 49 5.21 17.56 -14.55
CA LEU A 49 6.26 17.36 -13.55
C LEU A 49 5.90 18.05 -12.24
N LYS A 50 5.49 19.33 -12.29
CA LYS A 50 5.08 20.09 -11.11
C LYS A 50 3.91 19.42 -10.36
N TRP A 51 2.93 18.88 -11.11
CA TRP A 51 1.81 18.16 -10.51
C TRP A 51 2.27 16.88 -9.82
N TYR A 52 3.11 16.05 -10.46
CA TYR A 52 3.61 14.81 -9.85
C TYR A 52 4.47 15.09 -8.62
N GLU A 53 5.47 15.96 -8.74
CA GLU A 53 6.46 16.25 -7.68
C GLU A 53 5.82 16.94 -6.46
N GLY A 54 4.78 17.69 -6.65
CA GLY A 54 4.09 18.39 -5.58
C GLY A 54 2.77 17.74 -5.20
N GLN A 55 1.73 18.04 -5.96
CA GLN A 55 0.34 17.77 -5.59
C GLN A 55 0.04 16.25 -5.52
N HIS A 56 0.44 15.48 -6.55
CA HIS A 56 0.01 14.09 -6.64
C HIS A 56 0.69 13.19 -5.60
N ILE A 57 2.00 13.36 -5.38
CA ILE A 57 2.72 12.65 -4.31
C ILE A 57 2.10 12.96 -2.96
N HIS A 58 1.86 14.24 -2.67
CA HIS A 58 1.25 14.68 -1.42
C HIS A 58 -0.16 14.09 -1.22
N ASP A 59 -0.98 14.04 -2.26
CA ASP A 59 -2.36 13.55 -2.14
C ASP A 59 -2.41 12.03 -1.87
N LEU A 60 -1.57 11.24 -2.56
CA LEU A 60 -1.60 9.79 -2.43
C LEU A 60 -0.90 9.29 -1.16
N LEU A 61 0.18 9.91 -0.72
CA LEU A 61 0.85 9.52 0.53
C LEU A 61 0.00 9.79 1.79
N ARG A 62 -1.12 10.51 1.66
CA ARG A 62 -2.12 10.69 2.73
C ARG A 62 -3.18 9.59 2.77
N ILE A 63 -3.15 8.66 1.84
CA ILE A 63 -4.05 7.51 1.82
C ILE A 63 -3.44 6.42 2.70
N PRO A 64 -4.17 5.90 3.69
CA PRO A 64 -3.69 4.79 4.51
C PRO A 64 -3.25 3.61 3.62
N GLY A 65 -2.08 3.08 3.90
CA GLY A 65 -1.45 2.01 3.13
C GLY A 65 -0.36 2.49 2.18
N PHE A 66 -0.39 3.71 1.66
CA PHE A 66 0.75 4.27 0.92
C PHE A 66 1.86 4.69 1.90
N VAL A 67 3.08 4.16 1.70
CA VAL A 67 4.20 4.38 2.62
C VAL A 67 5.37 5.12 1.99
N ALA A 68 5.56 5.02 0.67
CA ALA A 68 6.60 5.74 -0.07
C ALA A 68 6.20 5.95 -1.53
N ALA A 69 6.90 6.88 -2.19
CA ALA A 69 6.75 7.14 -3.61
C ALA A 69 8.10 7.52 -4.22
N GLN A 70 8.33 7.08 -5.45
CA GLN A 70 9.49 7.52 -6.22
C GLN A 70 9.12 7.72 -7.69
N PHE A 71 9.49 8.88 -8.22
CA PHE A 71 9.20 9.28 -9.59
C PHE A 71 10.47 9.20 -10.43
N PHE A 72 10.36 8.58 -11.61
CA PHE A 72 11.48 8.32 -12.51
C PHE A 72 11.21 8.91 -13.89
N ARG A 73 12.27 9.37 -14.54
CA ARG A 73 12.31 9.64 -15.98
C ARG A 73 13.09 8.53 -16.67
N LEU A 74 12.63 8.13 -17.85
CA LEU A 74 13.37 7.21 -18.71
C LEU A 74 14.76 7.79 -19.04
N SER A 75 15.80 6.99 -18.82
CA SER A 75 17.18 7.35 -19.21
C SER A 75 17.32 7.40 -20.73
N ASP A 76 18.21 8.26 -21.23
CA ASP A 76 18.54 8.32 -22.65
C ASP A 76 19.26 7.04 -23.13
N THR A 77 19.91 6.31 -22.23
CA THR A 77 20.56 5.03 -22.53
C THR A 77 19.66 3.88 -22.08
N GLN A 78 19.21 3.09 -23.04
CA GLN A 78 18.35 1.92 -22.82
C GLN A 78 19.04 0.65 -23.30
N TYR A 79 18.91 -0.45 -22.53
CA TYR A 79 19.47 -1.76 -22.88
C TYR A 79 18.76 -2.40 -24.09
N ALA A 80 17.45 -2.30 -24.17
CA ALA A 80 16.61 -2.99 -25.17
C ALA A 80 15.77 -2.04 -26.05
N GLY A 81 16.31 -0.85 -26.35
CA GLY A 81 15.61 0.18 -27.13
C GLY A 81 14.68 1.07 -26.31
N MET A 82 14.14 2.10 -26.95
CA MET A 82 13.30 3.09 -26.29
C MET A 82 11.95 2.53 -25.90
N GLN A 83 11.49 2.92 -24.70
CA GLN A 83 10.17 2.59 -24.21
C GLN A 83 9.16 3.69 -24.63
N PRO A 84 7.88 3.36 -24.82
CA PRO A 84 6.87 4.33 -25.23
C PRO A 84 6.49 5.34 -24.13
N GLN A 85 6.66 4.96 -22.86
CA GLN A 85 6.41 5.83 -21.72
C GLN A 85 7.72 6.45 -21.22
N ARG A 86 7.73 7.77 -21.03
CA ARG A 86 8.90 8.53 -20.55
C ARG A 86 9.03 8.57 -19.04
N TYR A 87 7.95 8.28 -18.32
CA TYR A 87 7.89 8.40 -16.87
C TYR A 87 7.34 7.15 -16.22
N LEU A 88 7.86 6.87 -15.03
CA LEU A 88 7.40 5.82 -14.14
C LEU A 88 7.26 6.39 -12.73
N MET A 89 6.06 6.25 -12.15
CA MET A 89 5.84 6.45 -10.73
C MET A 89 5.74 5.09 -10.05
N ILE A 90 6.52 4.90 -8.99
CA ILE A 90 6.42 3.73 -8.11
C ILE A 90 5.87 4.21 -6.77
N TRP A 91 4.77 3.60 -6.36
CA TRP A 91 4.17 3.75 -5.05
C TRP A 91 4.41 2.49 -4.25
N GLU A 92 4.97 2.63 -3.05
CA GLU A 92 5.07 1.52 -2.10
C GLU A 92 3.83 1.51 -1.22
N ILE A 93 3.19 0.33 -1.09
CA ILE A 93 1.98 0.13 -0.31
C ILE A 93 2.22 -0.99 0.68
N GLU A 94 1.85 -0.77 1.95
CA GLU A 94 1.84 -1.78 3.02
C GLU A 94 0.43 -1.88 3.59
N THR A 95 -0.25 -3.00 3.31
CA THR A 95 -1.64 -3.21 3.72
C THR A 95 -1.99 -4.70 3.81
N ASP A 96 -2.98 -5.03 4.61
CA ASP A 96 -3.68 -6.32 4.63
C ASP A 96 -4.92 -6.32 3.71
N ASP A 97 -5.35 -5.15 3.20
CA ASP A 97 -6.50 -4.99 2.30
C ASP A 97 -6.19 -4.03 1.13
N LEU A 98 -5.49 -4.53 0.11
CA LEU A 98 -5.15 -3.78 -1.09
C LEU A 98 -6.39 -3.28 -1.89
N PRO A 99 -7.48 -4.07 -2.04
CA PRO A 99 -8.70 -3.60 -2.67
C PRO A 99 -9.29 -2.35 -2.00
N SER A 100 -9.30 -2.28 -0.67
CA SER A 100 -9.78 -1.12 0.09
C SER A 100 -8.92 0.12 -0.16
N VAL A 101 -7.59 -0.03 -0.21
CA VAL A 101 -6.69 1.08 -0.56
C VAL A 101 -7.02 1.66 -1.93
N PHE A 102 -7.21 0.82 -2.95
CA PHE A 102 -7.58 1.29 -4.29
C PHE A 102 -9.00 1.84 -4.38
N ALA A 103 -9.92 1.37 -3.55
CA ALA A 103 -11.26 1.96 -3.44
C ALA A 103 -11.19 3.40 -2.88
N ASP A 104 -10.33 3.67 -1.88
CA ASP A 104 -10.13 5.04 -1.35
C ASP A 104 -9.46 5.94 -2.40
N VAL A 105 -8.47 5.47 -3.17
CA VAL A 105 -7.91 6.22 -4.32
C VAL A 105 -9.01 6.66 -5.27
N LYS A 106 -9.88 5.72 -5.70
CA LYS A 106 -10.98 6.02 -6.62
C LYS A 106 -12.00 7.01 -6.03
N ALA A 107 -12.31 6.85 -4.76
CA ALA A 107 -13.23 7.75 -4.05
C ALA A 107 -12.67 9.18 -4.00
N ARG A 108 -11.38 9.35 -3.67
CA ARG A 108 -10.72 10.66 -3.61
C ARG A 108 -10.57 11.33 -4.96
N LEU A 109 -10.34 10.56 -6.03
CA LEU A 109 -10.37 11.08 -7.40
C LEU A 109 -11.77 11.58 -7.77
N LYS A 110 -12.82 10.86 -7.37
CA LYS A 110 -14.21 11.20 -7.68
C LYS A 110 -14.71 12.43 -6.93
N ASP A 111 -14.33 12.60 -5.66
CA ASP A 111 -14.79 13.70 -4.79
C ASP A 111 -13.85 14.91 -4.79
N GLY A 112 -12.77 14.89 -5.57
CA GLY A 112 -11.84 15.99 -5.75
C GLY A 112 -10.79 16.16 -4.63
N ARG A 113 -10.72 15.24 -3.66
CA ARG A 113 -9.66 15.22 -2.64
C ARG A 113 -8.27 14.88 -3.21
N THR A 114 -8.22 14.21 -4.35
CA THR A 114 -7.01 14.02 -5.16
C THR A 114 -7.20 14.78 -6.45
N VAL A 115 -6.36 15.78 -6.68
CA VAL A 115 -6.42 16.62 -7.86
C VAL A 115 -5.74 15.93 -9.03
N PHE A 116 -6.47 15.75 -10.12
CA PHE A 116 -5.93 15.23 -11.38
C PHE A 116 -5.58 16.38 -12.34
N THR A 117 -4.67 16.12 -13.28
CA THR A 117 -4.22 17.12 -14.26
C THR A 117 -4.56 16.68 -15.68
N ASP A 118 -4.87 17.66 -16.55
CA ASP A 118 -5.01 17.44 -17.99
C ASP A 118 -3.66 17.31 -18.73
N ALA A 119 -2.56 17.47 -17.98
CA ALA A 119 -1.21 17.26 -18.50
C ALA A 119 -0.78 15.76 -18.46
N PHE A 120 -1.58 14.87 -17.85
CA PHE A 120 -1.28 13.45 -17.73
C PHE A 120 -1.82 12.66 -18.93
N VAL A 121 -0.92 11.91 -19.58
CA VAL A 121 -1.29 10.88 -20.57
C VAL A 121 -0.91 9.52 -20.01
N GLY A 122 -1.92 8.71 -19.69
CA GLY A 122 -1.76 7.37 -19.15
C GLY A 122 -1.19 6.41 -20.20
N GLY A 123 -0.28 5.55 -19.75
CA GLY A 123 0.17 4.38 -20.48
C GLY A 123 -0.48 3.13 -19.89
N PHE A 124 0.15 2.54 -18.89
CA PHE A 124 -0.42 1.42 -18.15
C PHE A 124 -0.02 1.49 -16.67
N SER A 125 -0.75 0.77 -15.84
CA SER A 125 -0.40 0.59 -14.43
C SER A 125 -0.46 -0.87 -14.06
N THR A 126 0.36 -1.26 -13.09
CA THR A 126 0.41 -2.62 -12.56
C THR A 126 0.75 -2.60 -11.07
N THR A 127 0.37 -3.67 -10.37
CA THR A 127 0.74 -3.87 -8.98
C THR A 127 1.50 -5.17 -8.84
N MET A 128 2.62 -5.12 -8.14
CA MET A 128 3.50 -6.25 -7.92
C MET A 128 3.73 -6.48 -6.43
N SER A 129 3.85 -7.74 -6.04
CA SER A 129 4.30 -8.13 -4.70
C SER A 129 5.76 -8.60 -4.80
N PRO A 130 6.66 -8.21 -3.89
CA PRO A 130 8.02 -8.72 -3.89
C PRO A 130 8.02 -10.22 -3.58
N ILE A 131 8.75 -10.99 -4.38
CA ILE A 131 8.98 -12.43 -4.16
C ILE A 131 10.21 -12.64 -3.27
N THR A 132 11.18 -11.73 -3.37
CA THR A 132 12.42 -11.76 -2.57
C THR A 132 12.56 -10.45 -1.80
N LYS A 133 13.40 -10.44 -0.76
CA LYS A 133 13.90 -9.17 -0.25
C LYS A 133 14.80 -8.51 -1.28
N ARG A 134 15.03 -7.20 -1.13
CA ARG A 134 16.05 -6.49 -1.90
C ARG A 134 17.42 -7.03 -1.51
N VAL A 135 18.21 -7.43 -2.51
CA VAL A 135 19.57 -7.96 -2.34
C VAL A 135 20.55 -6.97 -3.00
N THR A 136 21.65 -6.66 -2.34
CA THR A 136 22.67 -5.75 -2.84
C THR A 136 23.92 -6.50 -3.31
N ALA A 137 24.72 -5.88 -4.19
CA ALA A 137 25.99 -6.46 -4.64
C ALA A 137 26.96 -6.69 -3.47
N GLU A 138 26.93 -5.82 -2.44
CA GLU A 138 27.76 -5.95 -1.24
C GLU A 138 27.38 -7.21 -0.44
N GLU A 139 26.06 -7.48 -0.27
CA GLU A 139 25.58 -8.66 0.47
C GLU A 139 25.99 -9.99 -0.17
N ILE A 140 26.20 -10.02 -1.49
CA ILE A 140 26.51 -11.25 -2.24
C ILE A 140 28.00 -11.39 -2.59
N THR A 141 28.84 -10.40 -2.32
CA THR A 141 30.27 -10.47 -2.64
C THR A 141 30.93 -11.66 -1.94
N GLY A 142 31.55 -12.55 -2.73
CA GLY A 142 32.22 -13.76 -2.25
C GLY A 142 31.30 -14.91 -1.82
N LYS A 143 30.00 -14.80 -2.05
CA LYS A 143 29.02 -15.84 -1.69
C LYS A 143 28.72 -16.80 -2.83
N SER A 144 28.42 -18.05 -2.47
CA SER A 144 27.91 -19.06 -3.40
C SER A 144 26.46 -18.78 -3.83
N VAL A 145 26.01 -19.48 -4.88
CA VAL A 145 24.62 -19.36 -5.36
C VAL A 145 23.61 -19.73 -4.27
N ASP A 146 23.86 -20.80 -3.51
CA ASP A 146 22.97 -21.26 -2.44
C ASP A 146 22.87 -20.24 -1.30
N GLU A 147 23.97 -19.59 -0.94
CA GLU A 147 23.99 -18.51 0.06
C GLU A 147 23.21 -17.28 -0.43
N VAL A 148 23.32 -16.92 -1.71
CA VAL A 148 22.58 -15.82 -2.31
C VAL A 148 21.07 -16.14 -2.31
N GLU A 149 20.68 -17.37 -2.62
CA GLU A 149 19.28 -17.80 -2.56
C GLU A 149 18.71 -17.71 -1.13
N ALA A 150 19.47 -18.12 -0.12
CA ALA A 150 19.06 -18.00 1.28
C ALA A 150 18.88 -16.53 1.68
N ILE A 151 19.81 -15.64 1.30
CA ILE A 151 19.71 -14.21 1.52
C ILE A 151 18.45 -13.64 0.87
N ALA A 152 18.19 -13.96 -0.40
CA ALA A 152 17.04 -13.47 -1.14
C ALA A 152 15.71 -13.90 -0.52
N LYS A 153 15.65 -15.10 0.06
CA LYS A 153 14.49 -15.65 0.78
C LYS A 153 14.33 -15.13 2.22
N GLY A 154 15.28 -14.32 2.70
CA GLY A 154 15.27 -13.78 4.06
C GLY A 154 15.60 -14.81 5.15
N LYS A 155 16.38 -15.82 4.82
CA LYS A 155 16.81 -16.88 5.73
C LYS A 155 18.20 -16.61 6.30
#